data_9bf21c242ab5e0f3794b20ee28e300b1
#
_entry.id   9bf21c242ab5e0f3794b20ee28e300b1
#
_cell.length_a   1.000
_cell.length_b   1.000
_cell.length_c   1.000
_cell.angle_alpha   90.00
_cell.angle_beta   90.00
_cell.angle_gamma   90.00
#
_symmetry.space_group_name_H-M   'P 1'
#
loop_
_entity.id
_entity.type
_entity.pdbx_description
1 polymer ?
#
loop_
_entity_poly.entity_id
_entity_poly.type
_entity_poly.pdbx_seq_one_letter_code
_entity_poly.pdbx_strand_id
1 'polypeptide(L)'
;MSNLNIDSVSPKRAYELANEMVKMKSIPFFFHGRPGIGKSDIVEQLAAANNMKLEILMLTQIDSQDLRGIQYPDPNTKRMVYYPPEFLPGPESPPTLLFLDELTGAEPRLQVSAYQLLLSRRIGSYRLPDNCYVCAAGNGPADGAIAYEMGTALASRLLHIGVQAEPRSWIEWALNNNIHSSIITLIQLKGDLLEQTDGQLERGDLIGPNPRSWARASAVLHHVGVNNRSVAEPLVEGLVGKAAAADLFLTAEEMKDLPSPEKILAMDAKEFSKIVPKSIPSLYGLTYSLVAYAHDVGDMAKAIEFMEMTVERTPNLPAADCMSLGMELLMEKAIKAGKDNALMNTESFIKNYDKIKDVYAVSTNKK
;
A
#
# COMPACT_ATOMS: atom_id res chain seq x y z
N MET A 1 12.70 26.79 1.80
CA MET A 1 12.17 25.42 1.72
C MET A 1 12.10 24.87 3.12
N SER A 2 10.93 24.68 3.67
CA SER A 2 10.76 24.07 5.00
C SER A 2 11.11 22.59 4.88
N ASN A 3 12.30 22.20 5.33
CA ASN A 3 12.65 20.79 5.45
C ASN A 3 11.85 20.18 6.59
N LEU A 4 11.06 19.20 6.27
CA LEU A 4 10.42 18.35 7.28
C LEU A 4 11.56 17.59 7.97
N ASN A 5 11.89 17.96 9.21
CA ASN A 5 12.99 17.34 9.97
C ASN A 5 12.51 16.06 10.68
N ILE A 6 11.93 15.13 9.90
CA ILE A 6 11.54 13.80 10.36
C ILE A 6 11.95 12.77 9.32
N ASP A 7 12.28 11.57 9.78
CA ASP A 7 12.51 10.42 8.90
C ASP A 7 11.22 9.93 8.31
N SER A 8 11.23 9.58 7.02
CA SER A 8 10.12 8.90 6.38
C SER A 8 10.16 7.40 6.71
N VAL A 9 8.98 6.83 6.90
CA VAL A 9 8.81 5.40 7.24
C VAL A 9 8.09 4.65 6.14
N SER A 10 8.15 3.31 6.17
CA SER A 10 7.38 2.46 5.25
C SER A 10 5.87 2.63 5.46
N PRO A 11 5.03 2.31 4.45
CA PRO A 11 3.57 2.33 4.59
C PRO A 11 3.05 1.49 5.76
N LYS A 12 3.65 0.31 6.00
CA LYS A 12 3.34 -0.57 7.14
C LYS A 12 3.59 0.13 8.47
N ARG A 13 4.76 0.77 8.61
CA ARG A 13 5.09 1.50 9.84
C ARG A 13 4.25 2.76 10.01
N ALA A 14 3.93 3.47 8.93
CA ALA A 14 3.04 4.62 8.97
C ALA A 14 1.63 4.21 9.44
N TYR A 15 1.11 3.07 8.96
CA TYR A 15 -0.14 2.50 9.45
C TYR A 15 -0.11 2.22 10.96
N GLU A 16 0.94 1.57 11.47
CA GLU A 16 1.08 1.27 12.91
C GLU A 16 1.03 2.54 13.76
N LEU A 17 1.83 3.56 13.39
CA LEU A 17 1.87 4.84 14.09
C LEU A 17 0.53 5.57 14.06
N ALA A 18 -0.10 5.63 12.89
CA ALA A 18 -1.40 6.28 12.72
C ALA A 18 -2.52 5.54 13.47
N ASN A 19 -2.47 4.20 13.53
CA ASN A 19 -3.44 3.40 14.27
C ASN A 19 -3.42 3.71 15.78
N GLU A 20 -2.25 3.95 16.37
CA GLU A 20 -2.16 4.40 17.76
C GLU A 20 -2.78 5.81 17.93
N MET A 21 -2.62 6.71 16.94
CA MET A 21 -3.25 8.03 16.99
C MET A 21 -4.78 7.96 16.90
N VAL A 22 -5.31 7.09 16.04
CA VAL A 22 -6.76 6.86 15.94
C VAL A 22 -7.33 6.34 17.26
N LYS A 23 -6.63 5.41 17.94
CA LYS A 23 -7.03 4.91 19.27
C LYS A 23 -6.97 5.99 20.35
N MET A 24 -5.92 6.81 20.34
CA MET A 24 -5.71 7.87 21.32
C MET A 24 -6.70 9.04 21.16
N LYS A 25 -7.16 9.32 19.94
CA LYS A 25 -8.16 10.36 19.56
C LYS A 25 -7.84 11.80 19.98
N SER A 26 -6.63 12.09 20.45
CA SER A 26 -6.32 13.40 21.06
C SER A 26 -5.55 14.33 20.12
N ILE A 27 -4.73 13.81 19.24
CA ILE A 27 -3.88 14.58 18.35
C ILE A 27 -4.15 14.16 16.91
N PRO A 28 -4.53 15.09 16.01
CA PRO A 28 -4.66 14.76 14.59
C PRO A 28 -3.28 14.51 13.98
N PHE A 29 -3.20 13.56 13.04
CA PHE A 29 -1.97 13.31 12.29
C PHE A 29 -2.07 13.81 10.85
N PHE A 30 -0.89 14.02 10.26
CA PHE A 30 -0.72 14.44 8.89
C PHE A 30 0.29 13.53 8.18
N PHE A 31 -0.13 12.88 7.09
CA PHE A 31 0.77 12.11 6.24
C PHE A 31 1.45 13.00 5.18
N HIS A 32 2.78 13.01 5.21
CA HIS A 32 3.61 13.57 4.17
C HIS A 32 4.09 12.46 3.24
N GLY A 33 4.12 12.74 1.95
CA GLY A 33 4.74 11.82 1.00
C GLY A 33 4.22 12.00 -0.41
N ARG A 34 4.94 11.43 -1.36
CA ARG A 34 4.71 11.56 -2.78
C ARG A 34 3.33 11.07 -3.23
N PRO A 35 2.80 11.57 -4.35
CA PRO A 35 1.60 11.01 -4.95
C PRO A 35 1.77 9.51 -5.27
N GLY A 36 0.74 8.71 -5.00
CA GLY A 36 0.74 7.30 -5.39
C GLY A 36 1.48 6.32 -4.48
N ILE A 37 2.01 6.76 -3.31
CA ILE A 37 2.70 5.86 -2.36
C ILE A 37 1.76 5.09 -1.42
N GLY A 38 0.44 5.32 -1.48
CA GLY A 38 -0.54 4.58 -0.69
C GLY A 38 -1.06 5.29 0.56
N LYS A 39 -0.95 6.63 0.69
CA LYS A 39 -1.47 7.38 1.86
C LYS A 39 -2.97 7.12 2.10
N SER A 40 -3.78 7.20 1.05
CA SER A 40 -5.23 6.98 1.13
C SER A 40 -5.56 5.52 1.45
N ASP A 41 -4.83 4.56 0.88
CA ASP A 41 -4.98 3.12 1.19
C ASP A 41 -4.67 2.83 2.67
N ILE A 42 -3.68 3.50 3.27
CA ILE A 42 -3.39 3.38 4.70
C ILE A 42 -4.60 3.86 5.52
N VAL A 43 -5.22 4.98 5.15
CA VAL A 43 -6.37 5.53 5.86
C VAL A 43 -7.61 4.64 5.73
N GLU A 44 -7.83 4.03 4.56
CA GLU A 44 -8.88 3.01 4.36
C GLU A 44 -8.70 1.82 5.29
N GLN A 45 -7.48 1.28 5.39
CA GLN A 45 -7.16 0.19 6.30
C GLN A 45 -7.35 0.59 7.77
N LEU A 46 -6.98 1.84 8.15
CA LEU A 46 -7.20 2.37 9.50
C LEU A 46 -8.68 2.44 9.86
N ALA A 47 -9.51 2.93 8.94
CA ALA A 47 -10.96 3.02 9.15
C ALA A 47 -11.57 1.62 9.35
N ALA A 48 -11.21 0.67 8.47
CA ALA A 48 -11.68 -0.70 8.56
C ALA A 48 -11.26 -1.39 9.87
N ALA A 49 -9.98 -1.27 10.26
CA ALA A 49 -9.44 -1.89 11.47
C ALA A 49 -10.03 -1.34 12.77
N ASN A 50 -10.50 -0.08 12.76
CA ASN A 50 -11.11 0.57 13.90
C ASN A 50 -12.66 0.61 13.84
N ASN A 51 -13.29 -0.11 12.91
CA ASN A 51 -14.74 -0.13 12.67
C ASN A 51 -15.33 1.29 12.54
N MET A 52 -14.64 2.16 11.79
CA MET A 52 -15.05 3.53 11.53
C MET A 52 -15.53 3.69 10.08
N LYS A 53 -16.57 4.49 9.87
CA LYS A 53 -16.92 4.96 8.54
C LYS A 53 -15.81 5.87 8.04
N LEU A 54 -15.35 5.67 6.81
CA LEU A 54 -14.40 6.59 6.17
C LEU A 54 -15.14 7.65 5.38
N GLU A 55 -14.83 8.91 5.63
CA GLU A 55 -15.22 10.06 4.81
C GLU A 55 -13.97 10.75 4.27
N ILE A 56 -13.83 10.80 2.94
CA ILE A 56 -12.68 11.40 2.27
C ILE A 56 -13.08 12.73 1.65
N LEU A 57 -12.42 13.80 2.04
CA LEU A 57 -12.56 15.12 1.43
C LEU A 57 -11.31 15.45 0.63
N MET A 58 -11.46 15.44 -0.70
CA MET A 58 -10.43 15.94 -1.63
C MET A 58 -10.46 17.47 -1.63
N LEU A 59 -9.58 18.09 -0.85
CA LEU A 59 -9.62 19.53 -0.65
C LEU A 59 -9.32 20.36 -1.92
N THR A 60 -8.67 19.75 -2.91
CA THR A 60 -8.46 20.38 -4.23
C THR A 60 -9.72 20.43 -5.12
N GLN A 61 -10.80 19.75 -4.72
CA GLN A 61 -12.05 19.65 -5.48
C GLN A 61 -13.22 20.44 -4.89
N ILE A 62 -13.01 21.14 -3.78
CA ILE A 62 -14.04 21.91 -3.07
C ILE A 62 -13.57 23.32 -2.77
N ASP A 63 -14.52 24.23 -2.63
CA ASP A 63 -14.26 25.61 -2.22
C ASP A 63 -14.40 25.79 -0.71
N SER A 64 -13.84 26.90 -0.19
CA SER A 64 -13.95 27.23 1.24
C SER A 64 -15.40 27.46 1.70
N GLN A 65 -16.29 27.80 0.78
CA GLN A 65 -17.73 27.97 1.05
C GLN A 65 -18.42 26.63 1.19
N ASP A 66 -18.07 25.65 0.34
CA ASP A 66 -18.61 24.28 0.41
C ASP A 66 -18.29 23.63 1.75
N LEU A 67 -17.06 23.83 2.25
CA LEU A 67 -16.64 23.27 3.53
C LEU A 67 -17.38 23.89 4.72
N ARG A 68 -17.72 25.21 4.65
CA ARG A 68 -18.46 25.94 5.70
C ARG A 68 -19.96 25.67 5.67
N GLY A 69 -20.49 25.25 4.54
CA GLY A 69 -21.91 25.08 4.31
C GLY A 69 -22.65 26.39 3.99
N ILE A 70 -23.96 26.28 3.94
CA ILE A 70 -24.84 27.41 3.50
C ILE A 70 -25.32 28.19 4.71
N GLN A 71 -25.26 29.51 4.59
CA GLN A 71 -25.83 30.42 5.58
C GLN A 71 -27.34 30.46 5.45
N TYR A 72 -28.03 30.35 6.58
CA TYR A 72 -29.47 30.44 6.67
C TYR A 72 -29.90 31.34 7.84
N PRO A 73 -30.89 32.28 7.63
CA PRO A 73 -31.42 33.07 8.70
C PRO A 73 -32.32 32.23 9.62
N ASP A 74 -31.93 32.07 10.87
CA ASP A 74 -32.77 31.42 11.87
C ASP A 74 -33.82 32.40 12.39
N PRO A 75 -35.12 32.19 12.13
CA PRO A 75 -36.19 33.09 12.56
C PRO A 75 -36.36 33.14 14.08
N ASN A 76 -35.96 32.13 14.82
CA ASN A 76 -36.11 32.05 16.27
C ASN A 76 -35.03 32.88 16.99
N THR A 77 -33.77 32.70 16.56
CA THR A 77 -32.65 33.41 17.19
C THR A 77 -32.33 34.75 16.53
N LYS A 78 -32.93 35.07 15.38
CA LYS A 78 -32.65 36.23 14.53
C LYS A 78 -31.16 36.38 14.16
N ARG A 79 -30.48 35.22 13.97
CA ARG A 79 -29.07 35.14 13.62
C ARG A 79 -28.91 34.33 12.33
N MET A 80 -27.80 34.59 11.64
CA MET A 80 -27.36 33.73 10.55
C MET A 80 -26.70 32.47 11.16
N VAL A 81 -27.16 31.28 10.75
CA VAL A 81 -26.61 30.01 11.12
C VAL A 81 -26.10 29.29 9.88
N TYR A 82 -25.14 28.41 10.05
CA TYR A 82 -24.63 27.57 8.95
C TYR A 82 -25.26 26.19 9.01
N TYR A 83 -25.85 25.75 7.91
CA TYR A 83 -26.14 24.33 7.73
C TYR A 83 -24.88 23.66 7.25
N PRO A 84 -24.36 22.65 8.00
CA PRO A 84 -23.17 21.93 7.61
C PRO A 84 -23.43 21.15 6.32
N PRO A 85 -22.41 20.96 5.46
CA PRO A 85 -22.53 20.12 4.28
C PRO A 85 -22.72 18.63 4.67
N GLU A 86 -23.36 17.88 3.77
CA GLU A 86 -23.73 16.48 3.96
C GLU A 86 -22.55 15.57 4.29
N PHE A 87 -21.37 15.87 3.74
CA PHE A 87 -20.17 15.07 3.97
C PHE A 87 -19.57 15.24 5.39
N LEU A 88 -20.00 16.22 6.16
CA LEU A 88 -19.57 16.31 7.56
C LEU A 88 -20.45 15.42 8.45
N PRO A 89 -19.82 14.56 9.29
CA PRO A 89 -20.56 13.66 10.17
C PRO A 89 -21.49 14.42 11.10
N GLY A 90 -22.79 14.04 11.15
CA GLY A 90 -23.79 14.58 12.05
C GLY A 90 -23.80 13.92 13.43
N PRO A 91 -24.63 14.38 14.37
CA PRO A 91 -24.71 13.83 15.73
C PRO A 91 -25.05 12.32 15.77
N GLU A 92 -25.85 11.84 14.80
CA GLU A 92 -26.27 10.45 14.68
C GLU A 92 -25.35 9.59 13.79
N SER A 93 -24.26 10.17 13.31
CA SER A 93 -23.30 9.42 12.46
C SER A 93 -22.58 8.35 13.26
N PRO A 94 -22.29 7.18 12.66
CA PRO A 94 -21.44 6.18 13.26
C PRO A 94 -20.04 6.74 13.54
N PRO A 95 -19.20 6.05 14.32
CA PRO A 95 -17.79 6.41 14.44
C PRO A 95 -17.17 6.66 13.06
N THR A 96 -16.61 7.86 12.85
CA THR A 96 -16.16 8.30 11.52
C THR A 96 -14.71 8.74 11.56
N LEU A 97 -13.92 8.28 10.59
CA LEU A 97 -12.61 8.81 10.26
C LEU A 97 -12.78 9.79 9.09
N LEU A 98 -12.64 11.08 9.40
CA LEU A 98 -12.70 12.14 8.41
C LEU A 98 -11.28 12.42 7.90
N PHE A 99 -11.04 12.13 6.63
CA PHE A 99 -9.75 12.27 6.01
C PHE A 99 -9.73 13.47 5.04
N LEU A 100 -8.89 14.44 5.34
CA LEU A 100 -8.67 15.63 4.51
C LEU A 100 -7.48 15.36 3.58
N ASP A 101 -7.76 14.91 2.37
CA ASP A 101 -6.72 14.59 1.40
C ASP A 101 -6.31 15.84 0.59
N GLU A 102 -5.06 15.83 0.11
CA GLU A 102 -4.46 16.92 -0.67
C GLU A 102 -4.49 18.28 0.04
N LEU A 103 -4.38 18.32 1.36
CA LEU A 103 -4.46 19.55 2.15
C LEU A 103 -3.44 20.61 1.70
N THR A 104 -2.22 20.22 1.36
CA THR A 104 -1.17 21.14 0.88
C THR A 104 -1.42 21.64 -0.55
N GLY A 105 -2.19 20.89 -1.36
CA GLY A 105 -2.61 21.31 -2.70
C GLY A 105 -3.80 22.28 -2.72
N ALA A 106 -4.52 22.40 -1.60
CA ALA A 106 -5.68 23.26 -1.48
C ALA A 106 -5.30 24.75 -1.42
N GLU A 107 -6.19 25.62 -1.92
CA GLU A 107 -5.98 27.06 -1.80
C GLU A 107 -5.80 27.50 -0.35
N PRO A 108 -4.97 28.53 -0.07
CA PRO A 108 -4.67 28.97 1.30
C PRO A 108 -5.91 29.31 2.15
N ARG A 109 -6.96 29.85 1.54
CA ARG A 109 -8.22 30.15 2.25
C ARG A 109 -8.95 28.88 2.70
N LEU A 110 -8.93 27.84 1.87
CA LEU A 110 -9.53 26.57 2.20
C LEU A 110 -8.71 25.83 3.27
N GLN A 111 -7.37 25.88 3.16
CA GLN A 111 -6.49 25.34 4.20
C GLN A 111 -6.82 25.94 5.58
N VAL A 112 -7.00 27.26 5.70
CA VAL A 112 -7.39 27.89 6.98
C VAL A 112 -8.71 27.35 7.53
N SER A 113 -9.68 27.07 6.65
CA SER A 113 -10.96 26.46 7.06
C SER A 113 -10.78 25.01 7.50
N ALA A 114 -9.99 24.22 6.76
CA ALA A 114 -9.65 22.85 7.11
C ALA A 114 -8.89 22.74 8.45
N TYR A 115 -8.06 23.75 8.78
CA TYR A 115 -7.38 23.82 10.08
C TYR A 115 -8.34 23.87 11.26
N GLN A 116 -9.49 24.55 11.11
CA GLN A 116 -10.51 24.56 12.17
C GLN A 116 -11.08 23.16 12.42
N LEU A 117 -11.29 22.37 11.36
CA LEU A 117 -11.72 20.97 11.50
C LEU A 117 -10.65 20.11 12.19
N LEU A 118 -9.40 20.21 11.75
CA LEU A 118 -8.29 19.44 12.32
C LEU A 118 -8.03 19.78 13.78
N LEU A 119 -7.92 21.07 14.13
CA LEU A 119 -7.45 21.50 15.44
C LEU A 119 -8.57 21.73 16.46
N SER A 120 -9.69 22.28 16.00
CA SER A 120 -10.79 22.67 16.89
C SER A 120 -12.02 21.78 16.74
N ARG A 121 -12.01 20.84 15.80
CA ARG A 121 -13.13 19.95 15.48
C ARG A 121 -14.40 20.73 15.18
N ARG A 122 -14.23 21.91 14.52
CA ARG A 122 -15.32 22.86 14.25
C ARG A 122 -15.13 23.48 12.88
N ILE A 123 -16.25 23.87 12.28
CA ILE A 123 -16.28 24.77 11.14
C ILE A 123 -17.41 25.77 11.34
N GLY A 124 -17.07 27.06 11.42
CA GLY A 124 -18.03 28.07 11.85
C GLY A 124 -18.64 27.72 13.22
N SER A 125 -19.97 27.64 13.29
CA SER A 125 -20.73 27.25 14.49
C SER A 125 -20.88 25.72 14.64
N TYR A 126 -20.64 24.95 13.57
CA TYR A 126 -20.79 23.49 13.57
C TYR A 126 -19.63 22.79 14.27
N ARG A 127 -19.92 21.87 15.17
CA ARG A 127 -18.94 21.05 15.86
C ARG A 127 -19.09 19.59 15.44
N LEU A 128 -17.98 18.93 15.08
CA LEU A 128 -17.94 17.51 14.79
C LEU A 128 -18.30 16.68 16.02
N PRO A 129 -19.02 15.56 15.86
CA PRO A 129 -19.33 14.61 16.93
C PRO A 129 -18.06 14.07 17.58
N ASP A 130 -18.13 13.70 18.87
CA ASP A 130 -16.97 13.21 19.63
C ASP A 130 -16.44 11.86 19.12
N ASN A 131 -17.27 11.09 18.42
CA ASN A 131 -16.89 9.84 17.76
C ASN A 131 -16.26 10.02 16.35
N CYS A 132 -16.09 11.26 15.88
CA CYS A 132 -15.38 11.57 14.65
C CYS A 132 -13.90 11.85 14.96
N TYR A 133 -12.97 11.21 14.27
CA TYR A 133 -11.55 11.53 14.30
C TYR A 133 -11.13 12.13 12.96
N VAL A 134 -10.30 13.16 13.00
CA VAL A 134 -9.87 13.89 11.78
C VAL A 134 -8.39 13.68 11.57
N CYS A 135 -8.00 13.35 10.35
CA CYS A 135 -6.61 13.28 9.90
C CYS A 135 -6.47 13.91 8.51
N ALA A 136 -5.25 14.13 8.09
CA ALA A 136 -5.00 14.74 6.80
C ALA A 136 -3.78 14.17 6.09
N ALA A 137 -3.68 14.43 4.80
CA ALA A 137 -2.48 14.16 4.01
C ALA A 137 -2.20 15.28 3.00
N GLY A 138 -0.96 15.33 2.57
CA GLY A 138 -0.54 16.25 1.51
C GLY A 138 0.83 15.85 0.95
N ASN A 139 1.14 16.44 -0.19
CA ASN A 139 2.42 16.27 -0.86
C ASN A 139 3.34 17.43 -0.50
N GLY A 140 4.65 17.21 -0.59
CA GLY A 140 5.64 18.29 -0.43
C GLY A 140 5.84 19.09 -1.73
N PRO A 141 6.40 20.32 -1.64
CA PRO A 141 6.77 21.08 -2.85
C PRO A 141 7.80 20.37 -3.74
N ALA A 142 8.62 19.48 -3.15
CA ALA A 142 9.61 18.68 -3.86
C ALA A 142 9.02 17.48 -4.62
N ASP A 143 7.76 17.17 -4.42
CA ASP A 143 7.12 15.97 -4.98
C ASP A 143 6.57 16.18 -6.41
N GLY A 144 6.85 17.34 -7.03
CA GLY A 144 6.34 17.69 -8.36
C GLY A 144 4.85 18.01 -8.40
N ALA A 145 4.18 18.07 -7.25
CA ALA A 145 2.79 18.44 -7.11
C ALA A 145 2.63 19.93 -6.77
N ILE A 146 1.50 20.52 -7.12
CA ILE A 146 1.13 21.85 -6.62
C ILE A 146 0.96 21.72 -5.11
N ALA A 147 1.80 22.40 -4.34
CA ALA A 147 1.74 22.39 -2.89
C ALA A 147 2.06 23.78 -2.33
N TYR A 148 1.21 24.24 -1.44
CA TYR A 148 1.45 25.45 -0.65
C TYR A 148 2.11 25.08 0.66
N GLU A 149 3.00 25.94 1.16
CA GLU A 149 3.64 25.72 2.45
C GLU A 149 2.63 25.74 3.60
N MET A 150 2.73 24.74 4.46
CA MET A 150 1.95 24.69 5.69
C MET A 150 2.54 25.68 6.69
N GLY A 151 1.70 26.61 7.19
CA GLY A 151 2.13 27.56 8.22
C GLY A 151 2.58 26.87 9.50
N THR A 152 3.65 27.38 10.14
CA THR A 152 4.23 26.81 11.36
C THR A 152 3.25 26.67 12.52
N ALA A 153 2.26 27.57 12.60
CA ALA A 153 1.19 27.53 13.60
C ALA A 153 0.30 26.29 13.50
N LEU A 154 0.05 25.79 12.27
CA LEU A 154 -0.63 24.52 12.06
C LEU A 154 0.31 23.36 12.30
N ALA A 155 1.48 23.40 11.66
CA ALA A 155 2.45 22.30 11.74
C ALA A 155 2.75 21.89 13.19
N SER A 156 2.92 22.86 14.10
CA SER A 156 3.22 22.58 15.52
C SER A 156 2.09 21.88 16.30
N ARG A 157 0.90 21.70 15.72
CA ARG A 157 -0.27 21.11 16.37
C ARG A 157 -0.68 19.77 15.79
N LEU A 158 0.04 19.29 14.80
CA LEU A 158 -0.18 18.00 14.15
C LEU A 158 0.96 17.04 14.48
N LEU A 159 0.64 15.76 14.53
CA LEU A 159 1.66 14.73 14.46
C LEU A 159 2.00 14.49 12.98
N HIS A 160 3.23 14.73 12.61
CA HIS A 160 3.69 14.52 11.23
C HIS A 160 4.26 13.12 11.05
N ILE A 161 3.82 12.42 10.00
CA ILE A 161 4.32 11.10 9.61
C ILE A 161 4.77 11.18 8.15
N GLY A 162 6.08 11.08 7.91
CA GLY A 162 6.63 10.95 6.57
C GLY A 162 6.45 9.52 6.06
N VAL A 163 5.88 9.37 4.86
CA VAL A 163 5.68 8.06 4.22
C VAL A 163 6.52 7.99 2.96
N GLN A 164 7.28 6.91 2.81
CA GLN A 164 8.06 6.62 1.61
C GLN A 164 7.74 5.23 1.07
N ALA A 165 7.87 5.06 -0.24
CA ALA A 165 7.76 3.74 -0.84
C ALA A 165 8.90 2.83 -0.34
N GLU A 166 8.56 1.62 0.04
CA GLU A 166 9.51 0.62 0.51
C GLU A 166 9.17 -0.73 -0.14
N PRO A 167 10.11 -1.30 -0.93
CA PRO A 167 9.85 -2.49 -1.74
C PRO A 167 9.31 -3.68 -0.94
N ARG A 168 9.88 -3.99 0.22
CA ARG A 168 9.45 -5.13 1.04
C ARG A 168 8.00 -4.98 1.51
N SER A 169 7.65 -3.84 2.10
CA SER A 169 6.27 -3.56 2.52
C SER A 169 5.29 -3.59 1.34
N TRP A 170 5.72 -3.08 0.18
CA TRP A 170 4.87 -3.09 -1.00
C TRP A 170 4.66 -4.51 -1.53
N ILE A 171 5.69 -5.36 -1.54
CA ILE A 171 5.58 -6.77 -1.95
C ILE A 171 4.62 -7.52 -1.03
N GLU A 172 4.73 -7.34 0.30
CA GLU A 172 3.78 -7.94 1.27
C GLU A 172 2.33 -7.51 0.98
N TRP A 173 2.12 -6.25 0.67
CA TRP A 173 0.81 -5.74 0.26
C TRP A 173 0.37 -6.34 -1.08
N ALA A 174 1.25 -6.35 -2.07
CA ALA A 174 0.99 -6.83 -3.43
C ALA A 174 0.53 -8.30 -3.47
N LEU A 175 1.14 -9.17 -2.65
CA LEU A 175 0.77 -10.58 -2.52
C LEU A 175 -0.66 -10.77 -1.99
N ASN A 176 -1.16 -9.83 -1.17
CA ASN A 176 -2.53 -9.87 -0.63
C ASN A 176 -3.55 -9.13 -1.51
N ASN A 177 -3.10 -8.40 -2.54
CA ASN A 177 -3.95 -7.56 -3.39
C ASN A 177 -3.92 -7.99 -4.86
N ASN A 178 -3.65 -9.26 -5.13
CA ASN A 178 -3.69 -9.86 -6.47
C ASN A 178 -2.84 -9.10 -7.50
N ILE A 179 -1.66 -8.60 -7.11
CA ILE A 179 -0.72 -8.01 -8.06
C ILE A 179 -0.06 -9.11 -8.89
N HIS A 180 0.09 -8.86 -10.18
CA HIS A 180 0.66 -9.82 -11.13
C HIS A 180 2.09 -10.20 -10.73
N SER A 181 2.39 -11.51 -10.71
CA SER A 181 3.67 -12.06 -10.21
C SER A 181 4.91 -11.52 -10.90
N SER A 182 4.82 -11.16 -12.19
CA SER A 182 5.95 -10.56 -12.92
C SER A 182 6.32 -9.17 -12.37
N ILE A 183 5.34 -8.38 -11.91
CA ILE A 183 5.59 -7.08 -11.28
C ILE A 183 6.22 -7.27 -9.91
N ILE A 184 5.69 -8.19 -9.10
CA ILE A 184 6.27 -8.52 -7.78
C ILE A 184 7.72 -8.96 -7.93
N THR A 185 7.97 -9.86 -8.89
CA THR A 185 9.32 -10.35 -9.21
C THR A 185 10.24 -9.22 -9.66
N LEU A 186 9.77 -8.33 -10.54
CA LEU A 186 10.56 -7.18 -10.97
C LEU A 186 10.96 -6.29 -9.79
N ILE A 187 10.01 -5.94 -8.92
CA ILE A 187 10.27 -5.08 -7.76
C ILE A 187 11.17 -5.76 -6.73
N GLN A 188 11.08 -7.10 -6.58
CA GLN A 188 12.02 -7.85 -5.76
C GLN A 188 13.46 -7.77 -6.28
N LEU A 189 13.63 -7.83 -7.60
CA LEU A 189 14.95 -7.82 -8.23
C LEU A 189 15.52 -6.40 -8.40
N LYS A 190 14.65 -5.44 -8.63
CA LYS A 190 14.97 -4.04 -8.90
C LYS A 190 14.07 -3.12 -8.05
N GLY A 191 14.32 -3.09 -6.74
CA GLY A 191 13.48 -2.36 -5.79
C GLY A 191 13.37 -0.85 -6.06
N ASP A 192 14.38 -0.27 -6.69
CA ASP A 192 14.41 1.13 -7.13
C ASP A 192 13.35 1.45 -8.20
N LEU A 193 12.87 0.44 -8.95
CA LEU A 193 11.77 0.62 -9.89
C LEU A 193 10.39 0.76 -9.23
N LEU A 194 10.27 0.55 -7.92
CA LEU A 194 9.00 0.77 -7.24
C LEU A 194 8.59 2.25 -7.30
N GLU A 195 9.56 3.15 -7.15
CA GLU A 195 9.31 4.59 -7.12
C GLU A 195 10.53 5.35 -7.67
N GLN A 196 10.35 6.16 -8.72
CA GLN A 196 11.42 6.91 -9.39
C GLN A 196 11.05 8.38 -9.64
N THR A 197 10.29 9.00 -8.78
CA THR A 197 9.82 10.38 -8.98
C THR A 197 10.97 11.38 -9.12
N ASP A 198 12.06 11.24 -8.36
CA ASP A 198 13.22 12.16 -8.49
C ASP A 198 13.83 12.11 -9.89
N GLY A 199 14.17 10.93 -10.36
CA GLY A 199 14.71 10.75 -11.69
C GLY A 199 13.72 11.12 -12.80
N GLN A 200 12.42 10.94 -12.56
CA GLN A 200 11.36 11.39 -13.47
C GLN A 200 11.35 12.91 -13.57
N LEU A 201 11.35 13.62 -12.44
CA LEU A 201 11.33 15.10 -12.39
C LEU A 201 12.61 15.69 -13.00
N GLU A 202 13.77 15.11 -12.75
CA GLU A 202 15.05 15.53 -13.33
C GLU A 202 15.05 15.43 -14.86
N ARG A 203 14.41 14.40 -15.42
CA ARG A 203 14.28 14.25 -16.88
C ARG A 203 13.14 15.05 -17.49
N GLY A 204 12.26 15.63 -16.68
CA GLY A 204 11.03 16.29 -17.13
C GLY A 204 9.97 15.34 -17.67
N ASP A 205 10.01 14.06 -17.28
CA ASP A 205 9.04 13.06 -17.68
C ASP A 205 7.73 13.26 -16.91
N LEU A 206 6.59 13.17 -17.59
CA LEU A 206 5.26 13.24 -16.95
C LEU A 206 4.82 11.92 -16.33
N ILE A 207 5.41 10.80 -16.77
CA ILE A 207 5.02 9.45 -16.38
C ILE A 207 6.24 8.74 -15.81
N GLY A 208 6.04 8.08 -14.66
CA GLY A 208 7.07 7.28 -14.02
C GLY A 208 6.50 6.24 -13.06
N PRO A 209 7.32 5.26 -12.69
CA PRO A 209 6.88 4.19 -11.80
C PRO A 209 6.65 4.71 -10.37
N ASN A 210 5.55 4.27 -9.79
CA ASN A 210 5.21 4.42 -8.38
C ASN A 210 4.25 3.28 -7.96
N PRO A 211 4.02 3.04 -6.67
CA PRO A 211 3.14 1.97 -6.18
C PRO A 211 1.76 1.90 -6.85
N ARG A 212 1.11 3.05 -7.05
CA ARG A 212 -0.20 3.15 -7.72
C ARG A 212 -0.13 2.78 -9.19
N SER A 213 0.89 3.26 -9.91
CA SER A 213 1.05 2.97 -11.34
C SER A 213 1.34 1.48 -11.57
N TRP A 214 2.10 0.83 -10.70
CA TRP A 214 2.32 -0.61 -10.74
C TRP A 214 1.06 -1.42 -10.46
N ALA A 215 0.23 -1.01 -9.49
CA ALA A 215 -1.06 -1.66 -9.26
C ALA A 215 -1.99 -1.57 -10.48
N ARG A 216 -2.02 -0.43 -11.17
CA ARG A 216 -2.77 -0.25 -12.42
C ARG A 216 -2.18 -1.09 -13.56
N ALA A 217 -0.86 -1.16 -13.69
CA ALA A 217 -0.19 -2.02 -14.66
C ALA A 217 -0.54 -3.50 -14.43
N SER A 218 -0.64 -3.94 -13.17
CA SER A 218 -1.12 -5.28 -12.82
C SER A 218 -2.53 -5.56 -13.36
N ALA A 219 -3.46 -4.61 -13.19
CA ALA A 219 -4.82 -4.76 -13.72
C ALA A 219 -4.83 -4.90 -15.25
N VAL A 220 -3.96 -4.17 -15.95
CA VAL A 220 -3.78 -4.33 -17.41
C VAL A 220 -3.29 -5.73 -17.74
N LEU A 221 -2.27 -6.23 -17.03
CA LEU A 221 -1.73 -7.57 -17.28
C LEU A 221 -2.75 -8.69 -17.01
N HIS A 222 -3.56 -8.56 -15.98
CA HIS A 222 -4.65 -9.53 -15.71
C HIS A 222 -5.74 -9.51 -16.79
N HIS A 223 -6.05 -8.33 -17.34
CA HIS A 223 -7.11 -8.20 -18.35
C HIS A 223 -6.64 -8.59 -19.75
N VAL A 224 -5.50 -8.09 -20.17
CA VAL A 224 -4.97 -8.27 -21.54
C VAL A 224 -4.17 -9.56 -21.68
N GLY A 225 -3.51 -9.99 -20.60
CA GLY A 225 -2.52 -11.06 -20.59
C GLY A 225 -1.11 -10.57 -20.95
N VAL A 226 -0.14 -10.96 -20.16
CA VAL A 226 1.28 -10.58 -20.35
C VAL A 226 1.84 -11.06 -21.69
N ASN A 227 1.33 -12.17 -22.23
CA ASN A 227 1.74 -12.74 -23.52
C ASN A 227 1.22 -11.96 -24.73
N ASN A 228 0.16 -11.16 -24.57
CA ASN A 228 -0.32 -10.26 -25.64
C ASN A 228 0.47 -8.94 -25.61
N ARG A 229 1.78 -9.07 -25.79
CA ARG A 229 2.74 -7.97 -25.65
C ARG A 229 2.42 -6.76 -26.54
N SER A 230 1.91 -6.99 -27.75
CA SER A 230 1.59 -5.90 -28.70
C SER A 230 0.52 -4.93 -28.16
N VAL A 231 -0.32 -5.36 -27.22
CA VAL A 231 -1.35 -4.54 -26.58
C VAL A 231 -0.95 -4.17 -25.16
N ALA A 232 -0.43 -5.12 -24.38
CA ALA A 232 -0.09 -4.90 -22.99
C ALA A 232 1.06 -3.91 -22.80
N GLU A 233 2.13 -4.00 -23.62
CA GLU A 233 3.33 -3.16 -23.46
C GLU A 233 3.03 -1.67 -23.63
N PRO A 234 2.36 -1.18 -24.69
CA PRO A 234 2.00 0.22 -24.80
C PRO A 234 1.10 0.74 -23.68
N LEU A 235 0.18 -0.10 -23.17
CA LEU A 235 -0.68 0.27 -22.05
C LEU A 235 0.12 0.41 -20.74
N VAL A 236 1.06 -0.49 -20.50
CA VAL A 236 1.94 -0.43 -19.33
C VAL A 236 2.92 0.74 -19.46
N GLU A 237 3.49 0.98 -20.64
CA GLU A 237 4.33 2.16 -20.91
C GLU A 237 3.61 3.47 -20.53
N GLY A 238 2.33 3.57 -20.86
CA GLY A 238 1.48 4.73 -20.48
C GLY A 238 1.25 4.89 -18.99
N LEU A 239 1.60 3.90 -18.17
CA LEU A 239 1.42 3.93 -16.70
C LEU A 239 2.73 4.12 -15.93
N VAL A 240 3.81 3.43 -16.35
CA VAL A 240 5.08 3.36 -15.60
C VAL A 240 6.26 3.95 -16.36
N GLY A 241 6.06 4.37 -17.60
CA GLY A 241 7.10 4.85 -18.49
C GLY A 241 7.81 3.71 -19.25
N LYS A 242 8.45 4.06 -20.36
CA LYS A 242 9.01 3.12 -21.33
C LYS A 242 10.09 2.21 -20.73
N ALA A 243 11.02 2.76 -19.95
CA ALA A 243 12.13 2.00 -19.40
C ALA A 243 11.66 0.95 -18.40
N ALA A 244 10.77 1.33 -17.47
CA ALA A 244 10.21 0.43 -16.46
C ALA A 244 9.31 -0.65 -17.08
N ALA A 245 8.55 -0.30 -18.13
CA ALA A 245 7.77 -1.27 -18.90
C ALA A 245 8.65 -2.29 -19.61
N ALA A 246 9.74 -1.85 -20.27
CA ALA A 246 10.68 -2.76 -20.92
C ALA A 246 11.30 -3.76 -19.92
N ASP A 247 11.72 -3.30 -18.74
CA ASP A 247 12.23 -4.17 -17.66
C ASP A 247 11.19 -5.20 -17.21
N LEU A 248 9.91 -4.79 -17.10
CA LEU A 248 8.82 -5.69 -16.75
C LEU A 248 8.64 -6.80 -17.80
N PHE A 249 8.59 -6.45 -19.07
CA PHE A 249 8.38 -7.44 -20.13
C PHE A 249 9.59 -8.36 -20.34
N LEU A 250 10.81 -7.88 -20.06
CA LEU A 250 11.98 -8.75 -19.98
C LEU A 250 11.87 -9.75 -18.83
N THR A 251 11.48 -9.30 -17.63
CA THR A 251 11.24 -10.16 -16.48
C THR A 251 10.15 -11.21 -16.77
N ALA A 252 9.05 -10.77 -17.38
CA ALA A 252 7.95 -11.66 -17.73
C ALA A 252 8.34 -12.70 -18.79
N GLU A 253 9.20 -12.34 -19.75
CA GLU A 253 9.73 -13.28 -20.75
C GLU A 253 10.54 -14.41 -20.11
N GLU A 254 11.33 -14.10 -19.08
CA GLU A 254 12.07 -15.12 -18.33
C GLU A 254 11.16 -16.04 -17.51
N MET A 255 9.96 -15.61 -17.21
CA MET A 255 8.94 -16.37 -16.45
C MET A 255 7.94 -17.13 -17.35
N LYS A 256 8.00 -16.97 -18.68
CA LYS A 256 6.97 -17.46 -19.62
C LYS A 256 6.72 -18.97 -19.57
N ASP A 257 7.74 -19.75 -19.20
CA ASP A 257 7.67 -21.22 -19.11
C ASP A 257 6.96 -21.69 -17.83
N LEU A 258 6.67 -20.78 -16.87
CA LEU A 258 5.92 -21.11 -15.66
C LEU A 258 4.43 -21.25 -15.97
N PRO A 259 3.79 -22.34 -15.58
CA PRO A 259 2.33 -22.47 -15.66
C PRO A 259 1.63 -21.46 -14.75
N SER A 260 0.31 -21.28 -14.93
CA SER A 260 -0.46 -20.44 -14.00
C SER A 260 -0.41 -21.03 -12.57
N PRO A 261 -0.47 -20.17 -11.54
CA PRO A 261 -0.34 -20.59 -10.14
C PRO A 261 -1.35 -21.68 -9.74
N GLU A 262 -2.58 -21.60 -10.22
CA GLU A 262 -3.63 -22.59 -9.97
C GLU A 262 -3.24 -23.97 -10.53
N LYS A 263 -2.65 -23.98 -11.74
CA LYS A 263 -2.16 -25.22 -12.35
C LYS A 263 -0.99 -25.79 -11.57
N ILE A 264 -0.08 -24.95 -11.10
CA ILE A 264 1.07 -25.40 -10.31
C ILE A 264 0.58 -26.08 -9.02
N LEU A 265 -0.31 -25.46 -8.26
CA LEU A 265 -0.85 -26.04 -7.03
C LEU A 265 -1.73 -27.27 -7.26
N ALA A 266 -2.31 -27.44 -8.46
CA ALA A 266 -3.06 -28.63 -8.81
C ALA A 266 -2.18 -29.85 -9.20
N MET A 267 -0.88 -29.63 -9.54
CA MET A 267 0.04 -30.69 -9.97
C MET A 267 0.38 -31.66 -8.86
N ASP A 268 0.70 -32.89 -9.23
CA ASP A 268 1.40 -33.80 -8.34
C ASP A 268 2.92 -33.54 -8.35
N ALA A 269 3.66 -34.17 -7.43
CA ALA A 269 5.12 -34.02 -7.32
C ALA A 269 5.86 -34.46 -8.59
N LYS A 270 5.32 -35.45 -9.34
CA LYS A 270 5.92 -35.94 -10.58
C LYS A 270 5.73 -34.97 -11.73
N GLU A 271 4.57 -34.33 -11.81
CA GLU A 271 4.28 -33.28 -12.79
C GLU A 271 5.10 -32.03 -12.49
N PHE A 272 5.11 -31.57 -11.23
CA PHE A 272 5.91 -30.43 -10.78
C PHE A 272 7.39 -30.65 -11.04
N SER A 273 7.87 -31.88 -10.93
CA SER A 273 9.29 -32.22 -11.18
C SER A 273 9.77 -31.86 -12.60
N LYS A 274 8.87 -31.63 -13.55
CA LYS A 274 9.20 -31.22 -14.91
C LYS A 274 9.33 -29.70 -15.05
N ILE A 275 8.87 -28.95 -14.04
CA ILE A 275 8.93 -27.49 -14.00
C ILE A 275 10.15 -27.09 -13.19
N VAL A 276 11.22 -26.74 -13.87
CA VAL A 276 12.47 -26.31 -13.23
C VAL A 276 12.73 -24.88 -13.63
N PRO A 277 12.76 -23.91 -12.67
CA PRO A 277 13.19 -22.55 -12.96
C PRO A 277 14.59 -22.53 -13.58
N LYS A 278 14.74 -21.73 -14.65
CA LYS A 278 16.02 -21.63 -15.40
C LYS A 278 16.76 -20.33 -15.11
N SER A 279 16.11 -19.39 -14.48
CA SER A 279 16.65 -18.07 -14.17
C SER A 279 16.17 -17.58 -12.79
N ILE A 280 16.83 -16.55 -12.27
CA ILE A 280 16.45 -15.93 -11.02
C ILE A 280 15.03 -15.36 -11.07
N PRO A 281 14.60 -14.62 -12.13
CA PRO A 281 13.22 -14.18 -12.26
C PRO A 281 12.20 -15.33 -12.24
N SER A 282 12.44 -16.44 -12.94
CA SER A 282 11.52 -17.57 -12.92
C SER A 282 11.46 -18.23 -11.54
N LEU A 283 12.55 -18.23 -10.78
CA LEU A 283 12.58 -18.74 -9.41
C LEU A 283 11.74 -17.90 -8.46
N TYR A 284 11.94 -16.59 -8.43
CA TYR A 284 11.11 -15.68 -7.63
C TYR A 284 9.65 -15.70 -8.09
N GLY A 285 9.40 -15.71 -9.39
CA GLY A 285 8.06 -15.81 -9.96
C GLY A 285 7.32 -17.06 -9.51
N LEU A 286 7.98 -18.22 -9.47
CA LEU A 286 7.42 -19.45 -8.92
C LEU A 286 7.09 -19.29 -7.42
N THR A 287 8.05 -18.79 -6.63
CA THR A 287 7.87 -18.59 -5.18
C THR A 287 6.69 -17.69 -4.88
N TYR A 288 6.62 -16.51 -5.51
CA TYR A 288 5.52 -15.58 -5.29
C TYR A 288 4.17 -16.10 -5.79
N SER A 289 4.17 -16.85 -6.89
CA SER A 289 2.96 -17.50 -7.39
C SER A 289 2.43 -18.52 -6.38
N LEU A 290 3.28 -19.36 -5.83
CA LEU A 290 2.92 -20.34 -4.80
C LEU A 290 2.37 -19.64 -3.52
N VAL A 291 3.05 -18.61 -3.04
CA VAL A 291 2.61 -17.84 -1.85
C VAL A 291 1.27 -17.14 -2.08
N ALA A 292 1.11 -16.48 -3.22
CA ALA A 292 -0.11 -15.73 -3.52
C ALA A 292 -1.35 -16.63 -3.56
N TYR A 293 -1.24 -17.81 -4.17
CA TYR A 293 -2.37 -18.70 -4.43
C TYR A 293 -2.58 -19.79 -3.38
N ALA A 294 -1.69 -19.98 -2.41
CA ALA A 294 -1.92 -20.87 -1.27
C ALA A 294 -2.92 -20.25 -0.30
N HIS A 295 -4.17 -20.72 -0.31
CA HIS A 295 -5.26 -20.15 0.49
C HIS A 295 -5.60 -20.95 1.75
N ASP A 296 -5.30 -22.22 1.76
CA ASP A 296 -5.50 -23.07 2.93
C ASP A 296 -4.18 -23.75 3.37
N VAL A 297 -4.23 -24.48 4.48
CA VAL A 297 -3.05 -25.14 5.05
C VAL A 297 -2.48 -26.21 4.12
N GLY A 298 -3.35 -26.91 3.38
CA GLY A 298 -2.94 -27.92 2.40
C GLY A 298 -2.15 -27.31 1.25
N ASP A 299 -2.66 -26.22 0.68
CA ASP A 299 -1.96 -25.46 -0.36
C ASP A 299 -0.62 -24.92 0.14
N MET A 300 -0.58 -24.37 1.38
CA MET A 300 0.64 -23.85 1.98
C MET A 300 1.68 -24.94 2.19
N ALA A 301 1.27 -26.09 2.69
CA ALA A 301 2.15 -27.25 2.88
C ALA A 301 2.72 -27.75 1.55
N LYS A 302 1.87 -27.82 0.52
CA LYS A 302 2.25 -28.20 -0.84
C LYS A 302 3.20 -27.19 -1.49
N ALA A 303 2.96 -25.90 -1.26
CA ALA A 303 3.86 -24.83 -1.72
C ALA A 303 5.27 -25.00 -1.13
N ILE A 304 5.38 -25.34 0.16
CA ILE A 304 6.65 -25.59 0.82
C ILE A 304 7.35 -26.84 0.21
N GLU A 305 6.60 -27.92 -0.02
CA GLU A 305 7.13 -29.13 -0.69
C GLU A 305 7.69 -28.79 -2.08
N PHE A 306 6.96 -28.00 -2.86
CA PHE A 306 7.39 -27.60 -4.20
C PHE A 306 8.62 -26.68 -4.18
N MET A 307 8.72 -25.78 -3.21
CA MET A 307 9.92 -24.97 -3.00
C MET A 307 11.13 -25.85 -2.62
N GLU A 308 10.95 -26.86 -1.76
CA GLU A 308 12.00 -27.81 -1.42
C GLU A 308 12.49 -28.60 -2.64
N MET A 309 11.56 -29.13 -3.44
CA MET A 309 11.89 -29.81 -4.70
C MET A 309 12.65 -28.89 -5.67
N THR A 310 12.34 -27.58 -5.65
CA THR A 310 13.04 -26.58 -6.46
C THR A 310 14.48 -26.42 -5.98
N VAL A 311 14.73 -26.34 -4.67
CA VAL A 311 16.09 -26.27 -4.08
C VAL A 311 16.95 -27.46 -4.53
N GLU A 312 16.41 -28.67 -4.49
CA GLU A 312 17.12 -29.88 -4.88
C GLU A 312 17.53 -29.89 -6.37
N ARG A 313 16.72 -29.25 -7.23
CA ARG A 313 16.87 -29.30 -8.69
C ARG A 313 17.59 -28.11 -9.30
N THR A 314 17.75 -27.03 -8.56
CA THR A 314 18.38 -25.80 -9.02
C THR A 314 19.57 -25.38 -8.17
N PRO A 315 20.61 -26.22 -8.00
CA PRO A 315 21.73 -25.95 -7.10
C PRO A 315 22.55 -24.72 -7.50
N ASN A 316 22.41 -24.27 -8.74
CA ASN A 316 23.12 -23.08 -9.26
C ASN A 316 22.33 -21.78 -9.11
N LEU A 317 21.10 -21.82 -8.58
CA LEU A 317 20.26 -20.66 -8.30
C LEU A 317 20.09 -20.46 -6.79
N PRO A 318 19.75 -19.26 -6.31
CA PRO A 318 19.54 -18.98 -4.89
C PRO A 318 18.19 -19.54 -4.40
N ALA A 319 17.91 -20.81 -4.70
CA ALA A 319 16.61 -21.43 -4.41
C ALA A 319 16.37 -21.62 -2.91
N ALA A 320 17.41 -21.82 -2.11
CA ALA A 320 17.30 -21.90 -0.66
C ALA A 320 16.85 -20.56 -0.04
N ASP A 321 17.38 -19.44 -0.54
CA ASP A 321 16.97 -18.11 -0.08
C ASP A 321 15.52 -17.81 -0.47
N CYS A 322 15.12 -18.18 -1.70
CA CYS A 322 13.74 -18.06 -2.16
C CYS A 322 12.77 -18.93 -1.37
N MET A 323 13.18 -20.15 -1.01
CA MET A 323 12.40 -21.02 -0.14
C MET A 323 12.21 -20.41 1.25
N SER A 324 13.29 -19.90 1.86
CA SER A 324 13.23 -19.23 3.17
C SER A 324 12.27 -18.05 3.14
N LEU A 325 12.37 -17.20 2.11
CA LEU A 325 11.44 -16.09 1.88
C LEU A 325 10.01 -16.58 1.70
N GLY A 326 9.79 -17.60 0.88
CA GLY A 326 8.47 -18.17 0.63
C GLY A 326 7.82 -18.73 1.90
N MET A 327 8.59 -19.43 2.74
CA MET A 327 8.11 -19.95 4.03
C MET A 327 7.78 -18.81 5.01
N GLU A 328 8.59 -17.75 5.07
CA GLU A 328 8.31 -16.57 5.89
C GLU A 328 6.97 -15.94 5.48
N LEU A 329 6.77 -15.71 4.19
CA LEU A 329 5.55 -15.11 3.65
C LEU A 329 4.30 -16.00 3.87
N LEU A 330 4.43 -17.33 3.70
CA LEU A 330 3.35 -18.28 3.99
C LEU A 330 2.98 -18.29 5.47
N MET A 331 3.97 -18.19 6.37
CA MET A 331 3.72 -18.11 7.81
C MET A 331 3.02 -16.80 8.18
N GLU A 332 3.44 -15.65 7.64
CA GLU A 332 2.74 -14.37 7.84
C GLU A 332 1.28 -14.45 7.37
N LYS A 333 1.04 -15.08 6.23
CA LYS A 333 -0.30 -15.32 5.70
C LYS A 333 -1.12 -16.22 6.60
N ALA A 334 -0.52 -17.30 7.13
CA ALA A 334 -1.16 -18.22 8.07
C ALA A 334 -1.51 -17.54 9.40
N ILE A 335 -0.61 -16.72 9.96
CA ILE A 335 -0.85 -15.94 11.19
C ILE A 335 -2.06 -15.00 11.01
N LYS A 336 -2.10 -14.25 9.91
CA LYS A 336 -3.23 -13.35 9.59
C LYS A 336 -4.57 -14.10 9.46
N ALA A 337 -4.51 -15.36 9.01
CA ALA A 337 -5.68 -16.24 8.86
C ALA A 337 -6.01 -17.07 10.12
N GLY A 338 -5.21 -17.00 11.20
CA GLY A 338 -5.35 -17.83 12.40
C GLY A 338 -5.05 -19.32 12.15
N LYS A 339 -4.23 -19.64 11.15
CA LYS A 339 -3.88 -21.00 10.69
C LYS A 339 -2.42 -21.38 10.96
N ASP A 340 -1.68 -20.56 11.67
CA ASP A 340 -0.25 -20.71 11.96
C ASP A 340 0.08 -22.03 12.66
N ASN A 341 -0.65 -22.37 13.72
CA ASN A 341 -0.47 -23.65 14.41
C ASN A 341 -0.72 -24.87 13.51
N ALA A 342 -1.72 -24.78 12.62
CA ALA A 342 -2.01 -25.87 11.69
C ALA A 342 -0.90 -26.02 10.64
N LEU A 343 -0.35 -24.92 10.13
CA LEU A 343 0.76 -24.92 9.19
C LEU A 343 2.04 -25.47 9.84
N MET A 344 2.36 -25.04 11.06
CA MET A 344 3.54 -25.51 11.80
C MET A 344 3.53 -27.03 12.09
N ASN A 345 2.35 -27.65 12.13
CA ASN A 345 2.21 -29.08 12.34
C ASN A 345 2.26 -29.92 11.04
N THR A 346 2.44 -29.30 9.88
CA THR A 346 2.59 -30.05 8.62
C THR A 346 3.97 -30.63 8.48
N GLU A 347 4.08 -31.81 7.84
CA GLU A 347 5.35 -32.52 7.64
C GLU A 347 6.35 -31.66 6.83
N SER A 348 5.88 -31.01 5.78
CA SER A 348 6.70 -30.13 4.93
C SER A 348 7.27 -28.94 5.70
N PHE A 349 6.49 -28.33 6.63
CA PHE A 349 6.98 -27.25 7.47
C PHE A 349 8.01 -27.74 8.48
N ILE A 350 7.72 -28.81 9.23
CA ILE A 350 8.61 -29.39 10.24
C ILE A 350 9.97 -29.77 9.64
N LYS A 351 9.96 -30.45 8.48
CA LYS A 351 11.17 -30.84 7.77
C LYS A 351 12.07 -29.70 7.39
N ASN A 352 11.48 -28.54 7.08
CA ASN A 352 12.21 -27.39 6.56
C ASN A 352 12.38 -26.25 7.57
N TYR A 353 11.86 -26.40 8.80
CA TYR A 353 11.88 -25.38 9.85
C TYR A 353 13.29 -24.89 10.19
N ASP A 354 14.27 -25.78 10.27
CA ASP A 354 15.66 -25.40 10.61
C ASP A 354 16.30 -24.49 9.55
N LYS A 355 15.80 -24.52 8.31
CA LYS A 355 16.28 -23.66 7.22
C LYS A 355 15.82 -22.18 7.37
N ILE A 356 14.78 -21.93 8.17
CA ILE A 356 14.22 -20.60 8.41
C ILE A 356 14.45 -20.09 9.84
N LYS A 357 14.96 -20.92 10.73
CA LYS A 357 15.10 -20.64 12.16
C LYS A 357 15.91 -19.37 12.46
N ASP A 358 16.95 -19.10 11.69
CA ASP A 358 17.79 -17.92 11.85
C ASP A 358 17.06 -16.64 11.44
N VAL A 359 16.15 -16.70 10.47
CA VAL A 359 15.32 -15.57 10.02
C VAL A 359 14.28 -15.21 11.08
N TYR A 360 13.66 -16.22 11.71
CA TYR A 360 12.68 -15.98 12.80
C TYR A 360 13.30 -15.45 14.09
N ALA A 361 14.52 -15.88 14.43
CA ALA A 361 15.22 -15.42 15.63
C ALA A 361 15.51 -13.90 15.56
N VAL A 362 15.71 -13.34 14.38
CA VAL A 362 15.94 -11.91 14.16
C VAL A 362 14.63 -11.10 14.24
N SER A 363 13.49 -11.66 13.79
CA SER A 363 12.19 -10.97 13.78
C SER A 363 11.51 -10.95 15.16
N THR A 364 11.71 -11.97 15.99
CA THR A 364 11.15 -12.07 17.34
C THR A 364 11.94 -11.27 18.39
N ASN A 365 13.20 -10.94 18.14
CA ASN A 365 14.01 -10.08 19.02
C ASN A 365 13.84 -8.58 18.78
N LYS A 366 12.92 -8.16 17.91
CA LYS A 366 12.56 -6.75 17.65
C LYS A 366 11.15 -6.40 18.17
N LYS A 367 10.75 -7.02 19.29
CA LYS A 367 9.58 -6.57 20.05
C LYS A 367 9.98 -5.65 21.19
#